data_4df574975607f8f2cf8187d3f0bb0c91
#
_entry.id   4df574975607f8f2cf8187d3f0bb0c91
#
_cell.length_a   1.000
_cell.length_b   1.000
_cell.length_c   1.000
_cell.angle_alpha   90.00
_cell.angle_beta   90.00
_cell.angle_gamma   90.00
#
_symmetry.space_group_name_H-M   'P 1'
#
loop_
_entity.id
_entity.type
_entity.pdbx_description
1 polymer ?
#
loop_
_entity_poly.entity_id
_entity_poly.type
_entity_poly.pdbx_seq_one_letter_code
_entity_poly.pdbx_strand_id
1 'polypeptide(L)'
;VKEVRAFMEGKPHKLVGMDEPDALLWFIRAIQEYAAYTSLEEATRLYGQLVIDIMLFIRGQQHPRILLHNNGLLWVDGKERPATWMNAVENGRPITPRTGYVVEINALWYNARLFTADIQRQLGKEQIADLMEYQAEITKDSFIKTFWNGMYLDDYVDGDYHNKEVRPNQIIAAS
;
A
#
# COMPACT_ATOMS: atom_id res chain seq x y z
N VAL A 1 15.38 5.79 -4.80
CA VAL A 1 15.76 5.90 -3.38
C VAL A 1 15.85 7.35 -2.93
N LYS A 2 16.72 8.18 -3.56
CA LYS A 2 16.93 9.58 -3.15
C LYS A 2 15.63 10.41 -3.17
N GLU A 3 14.85 10.30 -4.24
CA GLU A 3 13.60 11.06 -4.42
C GLU A 3 12.50 10.57 -3.44
N VAL A 4 12.40 9.28 -3.18
CA VAL A 4 11.47 8.72 -2.19
C VAL A 4 11.80 9.23 -0.79
N ARG A 5 13.07 9.25 -0.40
CA ARG A 5 13.50 9.83 0.87
C ARG A 5 13.19 11.32 0.96
N ALA A 6 13.45 12.08 -0.10
CA ALA A 6 13.12 13.50 -0.16
C ALA A 6 11.62 13.75 0.05
N PHE A 7 10.76 12.95 -0.59
CA PHE A 7 9.31 13.01 -0.37
C PHE A 7 8.94 12.78 1.10
N MET A 8 9.43 11.69 1.70
CA MET A 8 9.11 11.35 3.10
C MET A 8 9.62 12.42 4.11
N GLU A 9 10.70 13.12 3.77
CA GLU A 9 11.27 14.20 4.56
C GLU A 9 10.65 15.58 4.28
N GLY A 10 9.63 15.65 3.41
CA GLY A 10 9.02 16.91 2.99
C GLY A 10 9.94 17.84 2.18
N LYS A 11 10.99 17.29 1.59
CA LYS A 11 11.96 18.02 0.76
C LYS A 11 11.56 18.06 -0.71
N PRO A 12 12.05 19.03 -1.51
CA PRO A 12 11.81 19.04 -2.95
C PRO A 12 12.31 17.74 -3.62
N HIS A 13 11.48 17.17 -4.49
CA HIS A 13 11.76 15.95 -5.25
C HIS A 13 11.27 16.08 -6.68
N LYS A 14 11.76 15.20 -7.57
CA LYS A 14 11.45 15.23 -9.00
C LYS A 14 10.37 14.24 -9.42
N LEU A 15 9.99 13.31 -8.53
CA LEU A 15 8.96 12.31 -8.85
C LEU A 15 7.57 12.95 -8.81
N VAL A 16 6.86 12.88 -9.93
CA VAL A 16 5.46 13.32 -10.04
C VAL A 16 4.56 12.22 -9.48
N GLY A 17 3.50 12.60 -8.76
CA GLY A 17 2.54 11.65 -8.20
C GLY A 17 3.05 10.82 -7.02
N MET A 18 4.18 11.20 -6.41
CA MET A 18 4.72 10.48 -5.25
C MET A 18 3.83 10.60 -4.01
N ASP A 19 2.97 11.59 -3.98
CA ASP A 19 1.94 11.79 -2.97
C ASP A 19 0.63 11.02 -3.25
N GLU A 20 0.55 10.29 -4.36
CA GLU A 20 -0.52 9.33 -4.60
C GLU A 20 -0.39 8.16 -3.61
N PRO A 21 -1.48 7.79 -2.92
CA PRO A 21 -1.43 6.78 -1.86
C PRO A 21 -0.83 5.43 -2.25
N ASP A 22 -0.99 5.00 -3.49
CA ASP A 22 -0.46 3.70 -3.95
C ASP A 22 1.03 3.73 -4.31
N ALA A 23 1.63 4.91 -4.55
CA ALA A 23 2.98 5.04 -5.10
C ALA A 23 4.06 4.36 -4.24
N LEU A 24 4.03 4.55 -2.91
CA LEU A 24 4.98 3.92 -2.01
C LEU A 24 4.80 2.40 -1.91
N LEU A 25 3.56 1.93 -2.01
CA LEU A 25 3.26 0.49 -1.96
C LEU A 25 3.71 -0.21 -3.24
N TRP A 26 3.49 0.39 -4.40
CA TRP A 26 4.03 -0.10 -5.67
C TRP A 26 5.56 -0.10 -5.68
N PHE A 27 6.18 0.89 -5.03
CA PHE A 27 7.62 0.92 -4.91
C PHE A 27 8.15 -0.27 -4.07
N ILE A 28 7.48 -0.61 -2.96
CA ILE A 28 7.81 -1.82 -2.18
C ILE A 28 7.61 -3.07 -3.03
N ARG A 29 6.52 -3.17 -3.79
CA ARG A 29 6.25 -4.30 -4.69
C ARG A 29 7.35 -4.46 -5.76
N ALA A 30 7.84 -3.36 -6.33
CA ALA A 30 8.94 -3.38 -7.28
C ALA A 30 10.26 -3.91 -6.65
N ILE A 31 10.53 -3.57 -5.38
CA ILE A 31 11.68 -4.13 -4.64
C ILE A 31 11.50 -5.62 -4.40
N GLN A 32 10.28 -6.07 -4.09
CA GLN A 32 9.97 -7.49 -3.92
C GLN A 32 10.18 -8.26 -5.23
N GLU A 33 9.76 -7.73 -6.38
CA GLU A 33 10.05 -8.31 -7.69
C GLU A 33 11.56 -8.36 -7.96
N TYR A 34 12.29 -7.29 -7.62
CA TYR A 34 13.74 -7.30 -7.73
C TYR A 34 14.37 -8.43 -6.89
N ALA A 35 13.86 -8.67 -5.66
CA ALA A 35 14.32 -9.76 -4.82
C ALA A 35 14.05 -11.14 -5.46
N ALA A 36 12.94 -11.33 -6.17
CA ALA A 36 12.64 -12.57 -6.87
C ALA A 36 13.59 -12.84 -8.06
N TYR A 37 14.08 -11.79 -8.72
CA TYR A 37 15.07 -11.92 -9.82
C TYR A 37 16.52 -12.00 -9.36
N THR A 38 16.82 -11.61 -8.11
CA THR A 38 18.16 -11.62 -7.53
C THR A 38 18.22 -12.52 -6.30
N SER A 39 18.05 -11.95 -5.13
CA SER A 39 17.84 -12.65 -3.86
C SER A 39 17.25 -11.72 -2.82
N LEU A 40 16.59 -12.28 -1.80
CA LEU A 40 16.13 -11.53 -0.64
C LEU A 40 17.29 -10.85 0.10
N GLU A 41 18.44 -11.52 0.20
CA GLU A 41 19.65 -10.99 0.83
C GLU A 41 20.12 -9.71 0.12
N GLU A 42 20.23 -9.75 -1.20
CA GLU A 42 20.66 -8.59 -1.99
C GLU A 42 19.66 -7.43 -1.92
N ALA A 43 18.37 -7.72 -2.04
CA ALA A 43 17.31 -6.72 -1.90
C ALA A 43 17.29 -6.10 -0.49
N THR A 44 17.48 -6.90 0.56
CA THR A 44 17.57 -6.43 1.94
C THR A 44 18.79 -5.53 2.14
N ARG A 45 19.94 -5.92 1.61
CA ARG A 45 21.17 -5.15 1.69
C ARG A 45 21.04 -3.76 1.02
N LEU A 46 20.41 -3.69 -0.15
CA LEU A 46 20.29 -2.44 -0.93
C LEU A 46 19.11 -1.57 -0.48
N TYR A 47 17.97 -2.17 -0.15
CA TYR A 47 16.70 -1.48 0.00
C TYR A 47 15.96 -1.77 1.31
N GLY A 48 16.43 -2.73 2.12
CA GLY A 48 15.71 -3.17 3.32
C GLY A 48 15.42 -2.01 4.28
N GLN A 49 16.38 -1.14 4.54
CA GLN A 49 16.15 0.04 5.40
C GLN A 49 15.12 1.00 4.78
N LEU A 50 15.10 1.18 3.47
CA LEU A 50 14.12 2.05 2.81
C LEU A 50 12.70 1.47 2.91
N VAL A 51 12.53 0.16 2.74
CA VAL A 51 11.22 -0.50 2.93
C VAL A 51 10.74 -0.30 4.37
N ILE A 52 11.61 -0.51 5.36
CA ILE A 52 11.30 -0.27 6.78
C ILE A 52 10.88 1.19 7.02
N ASP A 53 11.62 2.14 6.47
CA ASP A 53 11.33 3.58 6.62
C ASP A 53 9.96 3.94 6.01
N ILE A 54 9.61 3.38 4.83
CA ILE A 54 8.30 3.58 4.21
C ILE A 54 7.18 3.00 5.09
N MET A 55 7.37 1.80 5.62
CA MET A 55 6.38 1.18 6.52
C MET A 55 6.17 2.01 7.78
N LEU A 56 7.24 2.53 8.37
CA LEU A 56 7.16 3.42 9.54
C LEU A 56 6.48 4.75 9.19
N PHE A 57 6.76 5.32 8.03
CA PHE A 57 6.14 6.55 7.54
C PHE A 57 4.61 6.40 7.40
N ILE A 58 4.14 5.30 6.80
CA ILE A 58 2.71 5.02 6.66
C ILE A 58 2.07 4.74 8.04
N ARG A 59 2.69 3.87 8.85
CA ARG A 59 2.19 3.54 10.20
C ARG A 59 2.15 4.74 11.13
N GLY A 60 3.12 5.64 11.00
CA GLY A 60 3.20 6.89 11.75
C GLY A 60 2.21 7.97 11.30
N GLN A 61 1.28 7.66 10.37
CA GLN A 61 0.28 8.61 9.85
C GLN A 61 0.94 9.86 9.23
N GLN A 62 2.14 9.71 8.65
CA GLN A 62 2.89 10.83 8.08
C GLN A 62 2.57 11.10 6.61
N HIS A 63 1.94 10.13 5.93
CA HIS A 63 1.50 10.33 4.55
C HIS A 63 0.26 11.23 4.54
N PRO A 64 0.23 12.30 3.69
CA PRO A 64 -0.83 13.32 3.76
C PRO A 64 -2.21 12.81 3.36
N ARG A 65 -2.30 11.65 2.70
CA ARG A 65 -3.54 11.13 2.13
C ARG A 65 -3.83 9.67 2.51
N ILE A 66 -3.10 9.11 3.47
CA ILE A 66 -3.31 7.75 3.97
C ILE A 66 -3.58 7.80 5.48
N LEU A 67 -4.60 7.09 5.92
CA LEU A 67 -4.88 6.83 7.32
C LEU A 67 -4.86 5.32 7.56
N LEU A 68 -4.04 4.85 8.50
CA LEU A 68 -4.09 3.47 8.99
C LEU A 68 -5.13 3.38 10.10
N HIS A 69 -6.17 2.60 9.88
CA HIS A 69 -7.23 2.38 10.86
C HIS A 69 -6.93 1.19 11.79
N ASN A 70 -7.64 1.13 12.92
CA ASN A 70 -7.45 0.09 13.95
C ASN A 70 -7.75 -1.34 13.45
N ASN A 71 -8.55 -1.47 12.39
CA ASN A 71 -8.82 -2.75 11.73
C ASN A 71 -7.65 -3.23 10.83
N GLY A 72 -6.57 -2.46 10.77
CA GLY A 72 -5.38 -2.79 9.97
C GLY A 72 -5.46 -2.38 8.50
N LEU A 73 -6.58 -1.80 8.04
CA LEU A 73 -6.75 -1.32 6.67
C LEU A 73 -6.29 0.13 6.51
N LEU A 74 -5.85 0.45 5.30
CA LEU A 74 -5.55 1.82 4.87
C LEU A 74 -6.80 2.45 4.26
N TRP A 75 -7.21 3.57 4.81
CA TRP A 75 -8.16 4.50 4.22
C TRP A 75 -7.40 5.56 3.44
N VAL A 76 -7.88 5.94 2.24
CA VAL A 76 -7.22 6.93 1.39
C VAL A 76 -8.20 8.02 0.93
N ASP A 77 -7.67 9.23 0.77
CA ASP A 77 -8.42 10.35 0.18
C ASP A 77 -8.13 10.44 -1.33
N GLY A 78 -9.15 10.13 -2.12
CA GLY A 78 -9.12 10.21 -3.58
C GLY A 78 -10.19 11.15 -4.16
N LYS A 79 -10.80 12.00 -3.33
CA LYS A 79 -11.95 12.81 -3.72
C LYS A 79 -11.57 13.92 -4.70
N GLU A 80 -10.59 14.74 -4.34
CA GLU A 80 -10.18 15.91 -5.12
C GLU A 80 -8.98 15.64 -6.04
N ARG A 81 -8.21 14.59 -5.75
CA ARG A 81 -7.05 14.15 -6.53
C ARG A 81 -7.02 12.64 -6.60
N PRO A 82 -6.55 12.05 -7.71
CA PRO A 82 -6.45 10.59 -7.84
C PRO A 82 -5.67 9.98 -6.66
N ALA A 83 -6.12 8.82 -6.19
CA ALA A 83 -5.47 8.07 -5.12
C ALA A 83 -4.69 6.87 -5.61
N THR A 84 -4.86 6.51 -6.89
CA THR A 84 -4.33 5.27 -7.45
C THR A 84 -3.87 5.47 -8.89
N TRP A 85 -3.34 4.41 -9.50
CA TRP A 85 -2.99 4.34 -10.93
C TRP A 85 -4.14 4.76 -11.88
N MET A 86 -5.41 4.69 -11.42
CA MET A 86 -6.58 5.24 -12.13
C MET A 86 -6.63 6.76 -11.96
N ASN A 87 -5.66 7.45 -12.56
CA ASN A 87 -5.36 8.86 -12.29
C ASN A 87 -5.80 9.84 -13.39
N ALA A 88 -6.69 9.42 -14.28
CA ALA A 88 -7.25 10.30 -15.28
C ALA A 88 -8.07 11.45 -14.63
N VAL A 89 -7.83 12.67 -15.12
CA VAL A 89 -8.43 13.91 -14.59
C VAL A 89 -9.11 14.67 -15.71
N GLU A 90 -10.32 15.17 -15.47
CA GLU A 90 -11.04 16.07 -16.35
C GLU A 90 -11.45 17.32 -15.58
N ASN A 91 -11.19 18.50 -16.15
CA ASN A 91 -11.48 19.79 -15.51
C ASN A 91 -10.94 19.91 -14.07
N GLY A 92 -9.76 19.33 -13.80
CA GLY A 92 -9.10 19.34 -12.50
C GLY A 92 -9.66 18.36 -11.47
N ARG A 93 -10.57 17.46 -11.85
CA ARG A 93 -11.16 16.44 -10.96
C ARG A 93 -10.90 15.03 -11.46
N PRO A 94 -10.70 14.08 -10.56
CA PRO A 94 -10.60 12.67 -10.95
C PRO A 94 -11.85 12.20 -11.69
N ILE A 95 -11.67 11.52 -12.83
CA ILE A 95 -12.78 10.86 -13.54
C ILE A 95 -13.31 9.71 -12.69
N THR A 96 -12.42 9.03 -11.97
CA THR A 96 -12.75 7.91 -11.10
C THR A 96 -12.29 8.22 -9.67
N PRO A 97 -13.01 9.05 -8.92
CA PRO A 97 -12.67 9.33 -7.53
C PRO A 97 -12.88 8.06 -6.70
N ARG A 98 -11.86 7.66 -5.95
CA ARG A 98 -11.87 6.48 -5.09
C ARG A 98 -11.37 6.86 -3.71
N THR A 99 -12.32 7.12 -2.81
CA THR A 99 -12.05 7.50 -1.41
C THR A 99 -12.52 6.37 -0.50
N GLY A 100 -11.82 6.12 0.57
CA GLY A 100 -12.14 5.05 1.52
C GLY A 100 -11.13 3.91 1.50
N TYR A 101 -11.56 2.73 1.83
CA TYR A 101 -10.76 1.52 1.67
C TYR A 101 -10.76 1.11 0.20
N VAL A 102 -9.61 1.13 -0.44
CA VAL A 102 -9.42 0.80 -1.86
C VAL A 102 -8.80 -0.59 -1.96
N VAL A 103 -9.37 -1.45 -2.80
CA VAL A 103 -9.08 -2.89 -2.79
C VAL A 103 -7.61 -3.21 -3.08
N GLU A 104 -7.03 -2.70 -4.17
CA GLU A 104 -5.63 -2.97 -4.52
C GLU A 104 -4.64 -2.29 -3.56
N ILE A 105 -4.97 -1.13 -3.00
CA ILE A 105 -4.12 -0.47 -1.99
C ILE A 105 -4.01 -1.35 -0.74
N ASN A 106 -5.13 -1.92 -0.28
CA ASN A 106 -5.13 -2.77 0.90
C ASN A 106 -4.50 -4.14 0.66
N ALA A 107 -4.60 -4.68 -0.55
CA ALA A 107 -3.87 -5.87 -0.95
C ALA A 107 -2.35 -5.62 -1.01
N LEU A 108 -1.91 -4.51 -1.62
CA LEU A 108 -0.51 -4.10 -1.62
C LEU A 108 0.02 -3.83 -0.21
N TRP A 109 -0.80 -3.28 0.69
CA TRP A 109 -0.45 -3.07 2.09
C TRP A 109 -0.24 -4.39 2.83
N TYR A 110 -1.14 -5.35 2.65
CA TYR A 110 -0.98 -6.70 3.19
C TYR A 110 0.33 -7.34 2.71
N ASN A 111 0.58 -7.32 1.40
CA ASN A 111 1.81 -7.82 0.81
C ASN A 111 3.05 -7.10 1.33
N ALA A 112 3.01 -5.77 1.47
CA ALA A 112 4.12 -4.98 2.01
C ALA A 112 4.46 -5.37 3.47
N ARG A 113 3.47 -5.71 4.29
CA ARG A 113 3.68 -6.22 5.65
C ARG A 113 4.42 -7.55 5.65
N LEU A 114 4.01 -8.50 4.81
CA LEU A 114 4.67 -9.81 4.69
C LEU A 114 6.10 -9.66 4.17
N PHE A 115 6.29 -8.90 3.10
CA PHE A 115 7.63 -8.67 2.56
C PHE A 115 8.55 -7.95 3.56
N THR A 116 8.01 -7.04 4.36
CA THR A 116 8.78 -6.41 5.45
C THR A 116 9.13 -7.42 6.55
N ALA A 117 8.26 -8.37 6.85
CA ALA A 117 8.57 -9.46 7.79
C ALA A 117 9.75 -10.31 7.28
N ASP A 118 9.76 -10.66 5.99
CA ASP A 118 10.88 -11.38 5.37
C ASP A 118 12.19 -10.60 5.48
N ILE A 119 12.17 -9.29 5.21
CA ILE A 119 13.33 -8.40 5.39
C ILE A 119 13.80 -8.37 6.85
N GLN A 120 12.88 -8.26 7.82
CA GLN A 120 13.23 -8.25 9.25
C GLN A 120 13.84 -9.58 9.68
N ARG A 121 13.32 -10.70 9.17
CA ARG A 121 13.86 -12.04 9.43
C ARG A 121 15.26 -12.20 8.85
N GLN A 122 15.49 -11.70 7.62
CA GLN A 122 16.82 -11.66 7.01
C GLN A 122 17.82 -10.81 7.82
N LEU A 123 17.34 -9.80 8.56
CA LEU A 123 18.14 -8.96 9.47
C LEU A 123 18.29 -9.59 10.88
N GLY A 124 17.80 -10.80 11.13
CA GLY A 124 17.83 -11.48 12.42
C GLY A 124 16.88 -10.90 13.47
N LYS A 125 15.83 -10.18 13.05
CA LYS A 125 14.86 -9.52 13.94
C LYS A 125 13.55 -10.31 13.99
N GLU A 126 13.60 -11.57 14.43
CA GLU A 126 12.47 -12.52 14.42
C GLU A 126 11.21 -11.96 15.08
N GLN A 127 11.33 -11.38 16.28
CA GLN A 127 10.17 -10.85 17.01
C GLN A 127 9.44 -9.72 16.25
N ILE A 128 10.19 -8.91 15.48
CA ILE A 128 9.59 -7.86 14.65
C ILE A 128 8.92 -8.49 13.42
N ALA A 129 9.53 -9.51 12.83
CA ALA A 129 8.95 -10.27 11.72
C ALA A 129 7.62 -10.91 12.13
N ASP A 130 7.60 -11.64 13.26
CA ASP A 130 6.39 -12.27 13.81
C ASP A 130 5.27 -11.25 14.08
N LEU A 131 5.61 -10.07 14.62
CA LEU A 131 4.65 -8.99 14.83
C LEU A 131 4.07 -8.47 13.50
N MET A 132 4.90 -8.35 12.45
CA MET A 132 4.46 -7.91 11.13
C MET A 132 3.52 -8.94 10.48
N GLU A 133 3.81 -10.22 10.60
CA GLU A 133 2.95 -11.31 10.12
C GLU A 133 1.62 -11.32 10.87
N TYR A 134 1.63 -11.19 12.20
CA TYR A 134 0.40 -11.08 12.99
C TYR A 134 -0.47 -9.89 12.54
N GLN A 135 0.15 -8.75 12.31
CA GLN A 135 -0.56 -7.58 11.79
C GLN A 135 -1.07 -7.78 10.35
N ALA A 136 -0.36 -8.55 9.53
CA ALA A 136 -0.82 -8.93 8.19
C ALA A 136 -2.08 -9.80 8.27
N GLU A 137 -2.15 -10.77 9.18
CA GLU A 137 -3.36 -11.60 9.36
C GLU A 137 -4.58 -10.76 9.79
N ILE A 138 -4.40 -9.76 10.68
CA ILE A 138 -5.47 -8.82 11.03
C ILE A 138 -5.94 -8.05 9.77
N THR A 139 -4.99 -7.60 8.94
CA THR A 139 -5.31 -6.90 7.68
C THR A 139 -6.08 -7.79 6.73
N LYS A 140 -5.66 -9.04 6.56
CA LYS A 140 -6.32 -10.04 5.70
C LYS A 140 -7.75 -10.34 6.15
N ASP A 141 -7.96 -10.58 7.43
CA ASP A 141 -9.30 -10.82 7.97
C ASP A 141 -10.23 -9.62 7.75
N SER A 142 -9.72 -8.42 7.99
CA SER A 142 -10.45 -7.18 7.74
C SER A 142 -10.70 -6.94 6.26
N PHE A 143 -9.73 -7.27 5.40
CA PHE A 143 -9.83 -7.19 3.96
C PHE A 143 -10.98 -8.06 3.43
N ILE A 144 -11.01 -9.33 3.83
CA ILE A 144 -12.06 -10.26 3.41
C ILE A 144 -13.44 -9.77 3.87
N LYS A 145 -13.55 -9.34 5.14
CA LYS A 145 -14.82 -8.83 5.70
C LYS A 145 -15.30 -7.55 5.02
N THR A 146 -14.37 -6.70 4.55
CA THR A 146 -14.69 -5.41 3.95
C THR A 146 -15.03 -5.52 2.47
N PHE A 147 -14.26 -6.31 1.71
CA PHE A 147 -14.35 -6.31 0.25
C PHE A 147 -15.13 -7.49 -0.34
N TRP A 148 -15.19 -8.63 0.35
CA TRP A 148 -15.86 -9.81 -0.20
C TRP A 148 -17.40 -9.68 -0.09
N ASN A 149 -18.07 -9.60 -1.23
CA ASN A 149 -19.54 -9.44 -1.30
C ASN A 149 -20.30 -10.75 -1.51
N GLY A 150 -19.62 -11.90 -1.42
CA GLY A 150 -20.19 -13.23 -1.63
C GLY A 150 -19.95 -13.80 -3.04
N MET A 151 -19.47 -12.99 -3.98
CA MET A 151 -19.19 -13.40 -5.37
C MET A 151 -17.83 -12.91 -5.86
N TYR A 152 -17.45 -11.66 -5.58
CA TYR A 152 -16.20 -11.03 -5.95
C TYR A 152 -15.83 -9.94 -4.93
N LEU A 153 -14.69 -9.27 -5.12
CA LEU A 153 -14.25 -8.17 -4.26
C LEU A 153 -14.88 -6.85 -4.74
N ASP A 154 -15.42 -6.07 -3.83
CA ASP A 154 -15.82 -4.68 -4.12
C ASP A 154 -14.58 -3.83 -4.47
N ASP A 155 -14.74 -2.84 -5.36
CA ASP A 155 -13.63 -2.01 -5.84
C ASP A 155 -13.10 -1.06 -4.74
N TYR A 156 -14.00 -0.41 -4.02
CA TYR A 156 -13.69 0.34 -2.81
C TYR A 156 -14.89 0.46 -1.88
N VAL A 157 -14.63 0.76 -0.61
CA VAL A 157 -15.66 0.90 0.44
C VAL A 157 -15.41 2.19 1.21
N ASP A 158 -16.44 3.04 1.31
CA ASP A 158 -16.40 4.28 2.10
C ASP A 158 -17.62 4.36 3.03
N GLY A 159 -17.42 4.10 4.31
CA GLY A 159 -18.50 3.90 5.27
C GLY A 159 -19.43 2.75 4.85
N ASP A 160 -20.70 3.06 4.66
CA ASP A 160 -21.72 2.08 4.22
C ASP A 160 -21.81 1.95 2.68
N TYR A 161 -21.04 2.74 1.96
CA TYR A 161 -21.04 2.68 0.50
C TYR A 161 -20.05 1.63 -0.01
N HIS A 162 -20.55 0.71 -0.84
CA HIS A 162 -19.77 -0.33 -1.50
C HIS A 162 -19.80 -0.15 -3.02
N ASN A 163 -18.66 0.16 -3.63
CA ASN A 163 -18.54 0.21 -5.09
C ASN A 163 -18.36 -1.21 -5.64
N LYS A 164 -19.38 -1.69 -6.37
CA LYS A 164 -19.44 -3.05 -6.92
C LYS A 164 -19.00 -3.16 -8.38
N GLU A 165 -18.38 -2.13 -8.91
CA GLU A 165 -17.88 -2.17 -10.29
C GLU A 165 -16.69 -3.15 -10.41
N VAL A 166 -16.76 -3.99 -11.44
CA VAL A 166 -15.67 -4.93 -11.75
C VAL A 166 -14.61 -4.19 -12.58
N ARG A 167 -13.41 -4.08 -12.04
CA ARG A 167 -12.26 -3.40 -12.62
C ARG A 167 -11.02 -4.28 -12.53
N PRO A 168 -9.91 -3.96 -13.22
CA PRO A 168 -8.64 -4.69 -13.07
C PRO A 168 -8.11 -4.73 -11.63
N ASN A 169 -8.59 -3.86 -10.75
CA ASN A 169 -8.15 -3.73 -9.37
C ASN A 169 -8.36 -5.01 -8.56
N GLN A 170 -9.46 -5.74 -8.81
CA GLN A 170 -9.71 -7.01 -8.16
C GLN A 170 -8.70 -8.09 -8.55
N ILE A 171 -8.20 -8.05 -9.79
CA ILE A 171 -7.14 -8.95 -10.25
C ILE A 171 -5.82 -8.62 -9.56
N ILE A 172 -5.47 -7.32 -9.47
CA ILE A 172 -4.29 -6.86 -8.74
C ILE A 172 -4.35 -7.32 -7.28
N ALA A 173 -5.55 -7.25 -6.67
CA ALA A 173 -5.74 -7.64 -5.28
C ALA A 173 -5.68 -9.16 -5.05
N ALA A 174 -5.91 -9.98 -6.08
CA ALA A 174 -5.91 -11.44 -6.01
C ALA A 174 -4.58 -12.07 -6.47
N SER A 175 -3.66 -11.31 -7.06
CA SER A 175 -2.34 -11.78 -7.55
C SER A 175 -1.27 -11.71 -6.46
#